data_6b8853b36b9dd2c838f9235c6625f2b0
#
_entry.id   6b8853b36b9dd2c838f9235c6625f2b0
#
_cell.length_a   1.000
_cell.length_b   1.000
_cell.length_c   1.000
_cell.angle_alpha   90.00
_cell.angle_beta   90.00
_cell.angle_gamma   90.00
#
_symmetry.space_group_name_H-M   'P 1'
#
loop_
_entity.id
_entity.type
_entity.pdbx_description
1 polymer ?
#
loop_
_entity_poly.entity_id
_entity_poly.type
_entity_poly.pdbx_seq_one_letter_code
_entity_poly.pdbx_strand_id
1 'polypeptide(L)'
;MNSSPLSLSAKPLAKWGLAAAGLGASGLALAADAVAPIVDKGDVSWMMLSTLLVIMMAIPGLALFYGGLVRSKNMLSVLMQVMVVFSLICVLWAVYGYSLAFGAEGLIIGDLSKLFLLGVTPDSLADTFTDAVKIPEFIFIAFQATFAGITCALIVGSFAERMKFAAVLVFSVLWFTFAYLPIAHMVWGAGGYLLGQGALDFAGGTVVHINAGVAGLVGAYVLGKRLGYGKEAMAPHSLTLTMVGAALLWVGWFGFNAGSNLEATSGATLAFVNTLLAPAAAVLSWCLAEAMSKGKASMLGAASGAVAGLVGITPACGSVGPMGAIIIGLVCGFVCLWGVTGLKRILGADDSLDVFGVHGVGGIVGALLTGVFTAPGLGGTGGDDFNIASQVFIQAEGVVITIVWSAVVAYIAYKVAGMFTGGLRVTEEDEREGLDVTSHGESAYAR
;
A
#
# COMPACT_ATOMS: atom_id res chain seq x y z
N MET A 1 -32.56 -28.96 23.66
CA MET A 1 -31.60 -28.78 22.59
C MET A 1 -30.46 -27.96 23.16
N ASN A 2 -29.40 -28.66 23.61
CA ASN A 2 -28.25 -28.03 24.27
C ASN A 2 -27.25 -27.56 23.20
N SER A 3 -27.05 -26.26 23.10
CA SER A 3 -25.98 -25.67 22.34
C SER A 3 -24.83 -25.32 23.30
N SER A 4 -23.77 -26.11 23.28
CA SER A 4 -22.51 -25.79 23.96
C SER A 4 -21.79 -24.67 23.18
N PRO A 5 -21.20 -23.67 23.84
CA PRO A 5 -20.38 -22.69 23.16
C PRO A 5 -19.01 -23.28 22.81
N LEU A 6 -18.62 -23.16 21.56
CA LEU A 6 -17.27 -23.44 21.07
C LEU A 6 -16.32 -22.41 21.67
N SER A 7 -15.49 -22.86 22.59
CA SER A 7 -14.35 -22.06 23.08
C SER A 7 -13.26 -22.04 22.02
N LEU A 8 -13.11 -20.93 21.31
CA LEU A 8 -11.94 -20.64 20.49
C LEU A 8 -10.79 -20.28 21.42
N SER A 9 -9.86 -21.20 21.65
CA SER A 9 -8.60 -20.89 22.33
C SER A 9 -7.68 -20.14 21.37
N ALA A 10 -7.68 -18.82 21.46
CA ALA A 10 -6.62 -18.00 20.88
C ALA A 10 -5.34 -18.25 21.67
N LYS A 11 -4.34 -18.87 21.05
CA LYS A 11 -2.99 -18.92 21.61
C LYS A 11 -2.25 -17.63 21.21
N PRO A 12 -1.49 -17.02 22.14
CA PRO A 12 -0.84 -15.74 21.90
C PRO A 12 0.35 -15.88 20.94
N LEU A 13 0.46 -14.98 20.00
CA LEU A 13 1.64 -14.65 19.20
C LEU A 13 2.71 -14.01 20.09
N ALA A 14 3.40 -14.81 20.90
CA ALA A 14 4.59 -14.35 21.58
C ALA A 14 5.39 -15.52 22.12
N LYS A 15 6.39 -16.00 21.38
CA LYS A 15 7.59 -16.66 21.92
C LYS A 15 8.65 -16.80 20.83
N TRP A 16 9.36 -15.73 20.55
CA TRP A 16 10.71 -15.79 20.00
C TRP A 16 11.60 -14.91 20.89
N GLY A 17 12.21 -15.53 21.88
CA GLY A 17 13.18 -14.88 22.72
C GLY A 17 13.92 -15.89 23.62
N LEU A 18 15.24 -15.90 23.49
CA LEU A 18 16.28 -16.53 24.33
C LEU A 18 16.59 -18.01 24.05
N ALA A 19 17.64 -18.21 23.25
CA ALA A 19 18.54 -19.35 23.43
C ALA A 19 19.90 -18.83 23.93
N ALA A 20 20.13 -18.96 25.22
CA ALA A 20 21.47 -18.81 25.82
C ALA A 20 21.98 -20.19 26.30
N ALA A 21 23.23 -20.45 25.99
CA ALA A 21 24.05 -21.62 26.24
C ALA A 21 23.83 -22.40 27.55
N GLY A 22 23.84 -23.74 27.43
CA GLY A 22 24.02 -24.68 28.53
C GLY A 22 24.51 -26.00 28.01
N LEU A 23 25.78 -26.32 28.29
CA LEU A 23 26.46 -27.55 27.97
C LEU A 23 25.92 -28.74 28.80
N GLY A 24 25.65 -29.85 28.13
CA GLY A 24 25.87 -31.20 28.64
C GLY A 24 24.75 -31.85 29.43
N ALA A 25 23.85 -32.56 28.70
CA ALA A 25 23.28 -33.84 29.15
C ALA A 25 22.71 -34.56 27.93
N SER A 26 23.30 -35.72 27.59
CA SER A 26 22.76 -36.63 26.58
C SER A 26 21.43 -37.23 27.07
N GLY A 27 20.34 -36.52 26.75
CA GLY A 27 18.98 -37.02 26.85
C GLY A 27 18.47 -37.23 25.41
N LEU A 28 18.00 -38.43 25.11
CA LEU A 28 17.23 -38.74 23.91
C LEU A 28 16.07 -37.72 23.82
N ALA A 29 16.30 -36.65 23.11
CA ALA A 29 15.20 -35.79 22.65
C ALA A 29 14.42 -36.64 21.61
N LEU A 30 13.26 -37.13 22.02
CA LEU A 30 12.22 -37.52 21.07
C LEU A 30 12.02 -36.34 20.14
N ALA A 31 12.50 -36.46 18.90
CA ALA A 31 12.16 -35.52 17.86
C ALA A 31 10.61 -35.49 17.83
N ALA A 32 10.01 -34.37 18.23
CA ALA A 32 8.62 -34.15 17.95
C ALA A 32 8.48 -34.28 16.43
N ASP A 33 7.66 -35.23 15.98
CA ASP A 33 7.42 -35.43 14.56
C ASP A 33 7.03 -34.08 13.96
N ALA A 34 7.91 -33.55 13.09
CA ALA A 34 7.65 -32.31 12.38
C ALA A 34 6.35 -32.54 11.58
N VAL A 35 5.33 -31.75 11.88
CA VAL A 35 4.05 -31.82 11.15
C VAL A 35 4.34 -31.55 9.69
N ALA A 36 3.97 -32.47 8.80
CA ALA A 36 4.18 -32.28 7.37
C ALA A 36 3.44 -31.00 6.90
N PRO A 37 4.06 -30.18 6.03
CA PRO A 37 3.44 -28.98 5.55
C PRO A 37 2.13 -29.28 4.79
N ILE A 38 1.09 -28.51 5.07
CA ILE A 38 -0.22 -28.62 4.44
C ILE A 38 -0.34 -27.51 3.38
N VAL A 39 -0.53 -27.91 2.13
CA VAL A 39 -0.85 -26.97 1.03
C VAL A 39 -2.31 -27.18 0.65
N ASP A 40 -3.15 -26.21 1.00
CA ASP A 40 -4.57 -26.24 0.67
C ASP A 40 -4.83 -25.63 -0.72
N LYS A 41 -5.64 -26.33 -1.55
CA LYS A 41 -5.95 -25.86 -2.90
C LYS A 41 -6.84 -24.63 -2.90
N GLY A 42 -7.67 -24.43 -1.85
CA GLY A 42 -8.48 -23.23 -1.66
C GLY A 42 -7.60 -22.02 -1.44
N ASP A 43 -6.57 -22.13 -0.57
CA ASP A 43 -5.61 -21.06 -0.31
C ASP A 43 -4.83 -20.69 -1.58
N VAL A 44 -4.34 -21.68 -2.32
CA VAL A 44 -3.64 -21.43 -3.60
C VAL A 44 -4.57 -20.74 -4.60
N SER A 45 -5.80 -21.18 -4.74
CA SER A 45 -6.79 -20.56 -5.65
C SER A 45 -7.12 -19.13 -5.21
N TRP A 46 -7.29 -18.92 -3.90
CA TRP A 46 -7.52 -17.59 -3.33
C TRP A 46 -6.36 -16.65 -3.61
N MET A 47 -5.11 -17.09 -3.42
CA MET A 47 -3.94 -16.27 -3.66
C MET A 47 -3.73 -15.94 -5.14
N MET A 48 -4.03 -16.89 -6.06
CA MET A 48 -4.02 -16.60 -7.50
C MET A 48 -5.08 -15.55 -7.86
N LEU A 49 -6.30 -15.69 -7.35
CA LEU A 49 -7.36 -14.70 -7.57
C LEU A 49 -7.00 -13.34 -6.97
N SER A 50 -6.47 -13.32 -5.74
CA SER A 50 -6.05 -12.09 -5.06
C SER A 50 -4.95 -11.37 -5.84
N THR A 51 -3.98 -12.09 -6.38
CA THR A 51 -2.92 -11.53 -7.24
C THR A 51 -3.51 -10.88 -8.50
N LEU A 52 -4.44 -11.55 -9.18
CA LEU A 52 -5.14 -11.00 -10.36
C LEU A 52 -5.95 -9.74 -10.00
N LEU A 53 -6.62 -9.73 -8.86
CA LEU A 53 -7.37 -8.58 -8.38
C LEU A 53 -6.47 -7.37 -8.11
N VAL A 54 -5.26 -7.58 -7.56
CA VAL A 54 -4.31 -6.47 -7.34
C VAL A 54 -3.70 -5.98 -8.67
N ILE A 55 -3.46 -6.85 -9.66
CA ILE A 55 -3.06 -6.41 -11.00
C ILE A 55 -4.17 -5.56 -11.63
N MET A 56 -5.42 -5.99 -11.53
CA MET A 56 -6.57 -5.23 -12.03
C MET A 56 -6.71 -3.87 -11.32
N MET A 57 -6.47 -3.82 -10.03
CA MET A 57 -6.47 -2.58 -9.26
C MET A 57 -5.32 -1.66 -9.71
N ALA A 58 -4.13 -2.18 -9.98
CA ALA A 58 -2.96 -1.40 -10.34
C ALA A 58 -3.02 -0.88 -11.78
N ILE A 59 -3.15 -1.77 -12.77
CA ILE A 59 -3.00 -1.39 -14.18
C ILE A 59 -4.26 -0.68 -14.70
N PRO A 60 -5.46 -1.28 -14.78
CA PRO A 60 -6.62 -0.51 -15.22
C PRO A 60 -7.16 0.42 -14.12
N GLY A 61 -7.23 -0.02 -12.87
CA GLY A 61 -7.85 0.75 -11.80
C GLY A 61 -7.15 2.09 -11.53
N LEU A 62 -5.90 2.04 -11.09
CA LEU A 62 -5.11 3.24 -10.78
C LEU A 62 -4.85 4.08 -12.03
N ALA A 63 -4.53 3.44 -13.17
CA ALA A 63 -4.29 4.15 -14.42
C ALA A 63 -5.51 4.97 -14.86
N LEU A 64 -6.71 4.41 -14.83
CA LEU A 64 -7.94 5.12 -15.19
C LEU A 64 -8.36 6.15 -14.14
N PHE A 65 -8.17 5.86 -12.86
CA PHE A 65 -8.42 6.83 -11.79
C PHE A 65 -7.56 8.08 -11.97
N TYR A 66 -6.25 7.91 -12.12
CA TYR A 66 -5.33 9.02 -12.35
C TYR A 66 -5.50 9.65 -13.74
N GLY A 67 -5.66 8.82 -14.76
CA GLY A 67 -5.87 9.27 -16.13
C GLY A 67 -7.09 10.18 -16.28
N GLY A 68 -8.20 9.87 -15.60
CA GLY A 68 -9.38 10.73 -15.59
C GLY A 68 -9.18 12.05 -14.86
N LEU A 69 -8.27 12.10 -13.87
CA LEU A 69 -8.00 13.29 -13.05
C LEU A 69 -7.09 14.32 -13.74
N VAL A 70 -6.17 13.89 -14.60
CA VAL A 70 -5.27 14.81 -15.31
C VAL A 70 -5.98 15.54 -16.45
N ARG A 71 -5.35 16.57 -17.01
CA ARG A 71 -5.82 17.20 -18.24
C ARG A 71 -5.70 16.23 -19.43
N SER A 72 -6.65 16.29 -20.39
CA SER A 72 -6.76 15.34 -21.51
C SER A 72 -5.46 15.14 -22.32
N LYS A 73 -4.61 16.16 -22.38
CA LYS A 73 -3.32 16.14 -23.08
C LYS A 73 -2.20 15.40 -22.35
N ASN A 74 -2.47 14.86 -21.14
CA ASN A 74 -1.54 14.10 -20.30
C ASN A 74 -2.09 12.72 -19.91
N MET A 75 -3.21 12.32 -20.52
CA MET A 75 -3.89 11.04 -20.20
C MET A 75 -2.97 9.85 -20.44
N LEU A 76 -2.44 9.71 -21.67
CA LEU A 76 -1.59 8.59 -22.05
C LEU A 76 -0.27 8.59 -21.32
N SER A 77 0.29 9.78 -21.05
CA SER A 77 1.51 9.90 -20.26
C SER A 77 1.36 9.30 -18.87
N VAL A 78 0.23 9.53 -18.20
CA VAL A 78 -0.03 8.94 -16.88
C VAL A 78 -0.28 7.44 -16.97
N LEU A 79 -1.07 6.97 -17.94
CA LEU A 79 -1.29 5.54 -18.18
C LEU A 79 0.04 4.82 -18.42
N MET A 80 0.88 5.39 -19.28
CA MET A 80 2.20 4.85 -19.61
C MET A 80 3.12 4.78 -18.40
N GLN A 81 3.14 5.85 -17.57
CA GLN A 81 3.92 5.86 -16.34
C GLN A 81 3.46 4.77 -15.36
N VAL A 82 2.16 4.63 -15.12
CA VAL A 82 1.62 3.59 -14.22
C VAL A 82 1.97 2.19 -14.73
N MET A 83 1.70 1.92 -16.01
CA MET A 83 1.92 0.59 -16.60
C MET A 83 3.40 0.20 -16.63
N VAL A 84 4.27 1.13 -17.07
CA VAL A 84 5.71 0.83 -17.21
C VAL A 84 6.40 0.76 -15.85
N VAL A 85 6.05 1.64 -14.90
CA VAL A 85 6.58 1.56 -13.53
C VAL A 85 6.18 0.23 -12.88
N PHE A 86 4.90 -0.15 -12.95
CA PHE A 86 4.44 -1.43 -12.42
C PHE A 86 5.22 -2.60 -13.02
N SER A 87 5.36 -2.63 -14.35
CA SER A 87 6.08 -3.69 -15.08
C SER A 87 7.56 -3.73 -14.71
N LEU A 88 8.22 -2.58 -14.64
CA LEU A 88 9.62 -2.45 -14.25
C LEU A 88 9.85 -3.02 -12.85
N ILE A 89 9.02 -2.64 -11.89
CA ILE A 89 9.15 -3.08 -10.51
C ILE A 89 8.87 -4.57 -10.36
N CYS A 90 7.90 -5.15 -11.08
CA CYS A 90 7.66 -6.60 -11.09
C CYS A 90 8.90 -7.38 -11.61
N VAL A 91 9.59 -6.86 -12.63
CA VAL A 91 10.84 -7.48 -13.10
C VAL A 91 11.94 -7.36 -12.05
N LEU A 92 12.15 -6.17 -11.47
CA LEU A 92 13.16 -5.96 -10.44
C LEU A 92 12.86 -6.75 -9.16
N TRP A 93 11.58 -6.97 -8.86
CA TRP A 93 11.16 -7.84 -7.77
C TRP A 93 11.69 -9.26 -7.94
N ALA A 94 11.55 -9.86 -9.12
CA ALA A 94 12.08 -11.18 -9.41
C ALA A 94 13.63 -11.19 -9.47
N VAL A 95 14.26 -10.10 -9.90
CA VAL A 95 15.73 -10.01 -10.02
C VAL A 95 16.38 -9.93 -8.62
N TYR A 96 15.93 -9.04 -7.75
CA TYR A 96 16.55 -8.85 -6.42
C TYR A 96 15.57 -8.45 -5.31
N GLY A 97 14.43 -7.88 -5.66
CA GLY A 97 13.51 -7.28 -4.71
C GLY A 97 12.95 -8.30 -3.71
N TYR A 98 12.54 -9.46 -4.20
CA TYR A 98 12.06 -10.54 -3.33
C TYR A 98 13.11 -10.98 -2.31
N SER A 99 14.37 -11.14 -2.75
CA SER A 99 15.46 -11.51 -1.88
C SER A 99 15.69 -10.49 -0.77
N LEU A 100 15.75 -9.21 -1.12
CA LEU A 100 15.97 -8.14 -0.15
C LEU A 100 14.80 -7.90 0.80
N ALA A 101 13.56 -8.22 0.37
CA ALA A 101 12.39 -8.10 1.24
C ALA A 101 12.16 -9.33 2.13
N PHE A 102 12.40 -10.56 1.61
CA PHE A 102 11.98 -11.81 2.27
C PHE A 102 13.04 -12.91 2.25
N GLY A 103 14.30 -12.64 1.82
CA GLY A 103 15.33 -13.67 1.61
C GLY A 103 15.88 -14.29 2.88
N ALA A 104 16.13 -13.54 3.92
CA ALA A 104 16.64 -13.98 5.20
C ALA A 104 16.24 -13.04 6.33
N GLU A 105 16.50 -13.46 7.57
CA GLU A 105 16.29 -12.62 8.75
C GLU A 105 17.21 -11.40 8.76
N GLY A 106 16.66 -10.23 9.05
CA GLY A 106 17.36 -8.96 9.16
C GLY A 106 16.51 -7.89 9.82
N LEU A 107 17.12 -6.88 10.43
CA LEU A 107 16.36 -5.80 11.08
C LEU A 107 15.75 -4.81 10.10
N ILE A 108 16.44 -4.51 9.00
CA ILE A 108 16.10 -3.44 8.06
C ILE A 108 15.88 -3.99 6.65
N ILE A 109 16.63 -4.99 6.25
CA ILE A 109 16.62 -5.56 4.91
C ILE A 109 17.06 -7.02 4.99
N GLY A 110 16.54 -7.87 4.12
CA GLY A 110 16.99 -9.25 3.94
C GLY A 110 18.35 -9.32 3.23
N ASP A 111 18.67 -10.49 2.69
CA ASP A 111 19.93 -10.75 2.01
C ASP A 111 19.75 -10.99 0.49
N LEU A 112 20.80 -11.50 -0.16
CA LEU A 112 20.80 -11.84 -1.58
C LEU A 112 20.70 -13.36 -1.84
N SER A 113 20.29 -14.16 -0.84
CA SER A 113 20.20 -15.62 -0.96
C SER A 113 19.24 -16.10 -2.04
N LYS A 114 18.21 -15.30 -2.32
CA LYS A 114 17.19 -15.56 -3.37
C LYS A 114 17.32 -14.63 -4.57
N LEU A 115 18.51 -14.08 -4.81
CA LEU A 115 18.80 -13.25 -5.99
C LEU A 115 18.45 -14.03 -7.26
N PHE A 116 17.75 -13.42 -8.23
CA PHE A 116 17.22 -14.07 -9.45
C PHE A 116 16.31 -15.28 -9.15
N LEU A 117 15.65 -15.30 -7.98
CA LEU A 117 14.84 -16.40 -7.46
C LEU A 117 15.63 -17.72 -7.36
N LEU A 118 16.93 -17.65 -7.09
CA LEU A 118 17.77 -18.82 -6.89
C LEU A 118 17.21 -19.71 -5.77
N GLY A 119 17.11 -21.02 -6.04
CA GLY A 119 16.59 -22.00 -5.10
C GLY A 119 15.05 -22.06 -5.02
N VAL A 120 14.32 -21.16 -5.69
CA VAL A 120 12.87 -21.23 -5.79
C VAL A 120 12.47 -22.19 -6.91
N THR A 121 11.67 -23.19 -6.56
CA THR A 121 11.19 -24.23 -7.47
C THR A 121 9.66 -24.37 -7.38
N PRO A 122 9.00 -25.13 -8.25
CA PRO A 122 7.56 -25.40 -8.10
C PRO A 122 7.18 -26.04 -6.77
N ASP A 123 8.12 -26.70 -6.08
CA ASP A 123 7.90 -27.36 -4.79
C ASP A 123 8.29 -26.49 -3.60
N SER A 124 8.86 -25.31 -3.83
CA SER A 124 9.19 -24.35 -2.77
C SER A 124 7.91 -23.79 -2.12
N LEU A 125 7.93 -23.67 -0.80
CA LEU A 125 6.78 -23.25 0.01
C LEU A 125 7.11 -21.98 0.80
N ALA A 126 6.15 -21.11 0.93
CA ALA A 126 6.16 -19.94 1.81
C ALA A 126 5.23 -20.15 2.99
N ASP A 127 5.59 -19.57 4.13
CA ASP A 127 4.78 -19.57 5.35
C ASP A 127 3.52 -18.76 5.19
N THR A 128 2.47 -19.20 5.89
CA THR A 128 1.25 -18.42 6.12
C THR A 128 1.16 -18.05 7.61
N PHE A 129 0.00 -17.61 8.07
CA PHE A 129 -0.20 -17.24 9.48
C PHE A 129 -0.62 -18.43 10.36
N THR A 130 -0.94 -19.59 9.77
CA THR A 130 -1.31 -20.81 10.49
C THR A 130 -0.14 -21.79 10.50
N ASP A 131 0.22 -22.30 11.67
CA ASP A 131 1.28 -23.30 11.81
C ASP A 131 1.06 -24.49 10.86
N ALA A 132 2.12 -24.90 10.18
CA ALA A 132 2.17 -25.97 9.18
C ALA A 132 1.37 -25.71 7.87
N VAL A 133 0.52 -24.68 7.78
CA VAL A 133 -0.12 -24.29 6.52
C VAL A 133 0.85 -23.48 5.68
N LYS A 134 1.01 -23.86 4.42
CA LYS A 134 1.96 -23.26 3.47
C LYS A 134 1.26 -23.00 2.14
N ILE A 135 1.78 -22.03 1.39
CA ILE A 135 1.41 -21.81 -0.02
C ILE A 135 2.64 -21.98 -0.91
N PRO A 136 2.48 -22.33 -2.21
CA PRO A 136 3.60 -22.32 -3.14
C PRO A 136 4.32 -20.97 -3.13
N GLU A 137 5.64 -20.99 -3.00
CA GLU A 137 6.44 -19.76 -2.89
C GLU A 137 6.26 -18.85 -4.11
N PHE A 138 6.07 -19.41 -5.31
CA PHE A 138 5.83 -18.63 -6.52
C PHE A 138 4.57 -17.76 -6.43
N ILE A 139 3.48 -18.22 -5.79
CA ILE A 139 2.28 -17.36 -5.67
C ILE A 139 2.47 -16.26 -4.62
N PHE A 140 3.22 -16.53 -3.54
CA PHE A 140 3.63 -15.49 -2.59
C PHE A 140 4.49 -14.43 -3.26
N ILE A 141 5.50 -14.84 -4.07
CA ILE A 141 6.34 -13.93 -4.86
C ILE A 141 5.50 -13.06 -5.79
N ALA A 142 4.57 -13.68 -6.54
CA ALA A 142 3.72 -12.98 -7.49
C ALA A 142 2.79 -11.97 -6.78
N PHE A 143 2.20 -12.36 -5.65
CA PHE A 143 1.34 -11.50 -4.86
C PHE A 143 2.10 -10.28 -4.34
N GLN A 144 3.24 -10.48 -3.70
CA GLN A 144 4.07 -9.41 -3.15
C GLN A 144 4.69 -8.50 -4.24
N ALA A 145 4.96 -9.03 -5.44
CA ALA A 145 5.38 -8.23 -6.59
C ALA A 145 4.35 -7.16 -6.96
N THR A 146 3.06 -7.50 -6.86
CA THR A 146 1.97 -6.55 -7.18
C THR A 146 1.91 -5.40 -6.18
N PHE A 147 2.23 -5.63 -4.91
CA PHE A 147 2.33 -4.59 -3.88
C PHE A 147 3.49 -3.63 -4.14
N ALA A 148 4.65 -4.16 -4.47
CA ALA A 148 5.81 -3.35 -4.85
C ALA A 148 5.50 -2.49 -6.09
N GLY A 149 4.91 -3.11 -7.11
CA GLY A 149 4.55 -2.45 -8.37
C GLY A 149 3.57 -1.30 -8.18
N ILE A 150 2.45 -1.55 -7.48
CA ILE A 150 1.43 -0.50 -7.25
C ILE A 150 1.96 0.61 -6.35
N THR A 151 2.78 0.30 -5.34
CA THR A 151 3.32 1.32 -4.43
C THR A 151 4.15 2.35 -5.18
N CYS A 152 5.03 1.92 -6.07
CA CYS A 152 5.81 2.82 -6.93
C CYS A 152 4.91 3.58 -7.92
N ALA A 153 3.89 2.93 -8.48
CA ALA A 153 2.95 3.56 -9.40
C ALA A 153 2.07 4.64 -8.74
N LEU A 154 1.73 4.50 -7.45
CA LEU A 154 0.99 5.52 -6.70
C LEU A 154 1.69 6.88 -6.69
N ILE A 155 3.02 6.90 -6.59
CA ILE A 155 3.80 8.15 -6.50
C ILE A 155 3.63 9.02 -7.75
N VAL A 156 3.37 8.39 -8.91
CA VAL A 156 3.17 9.08 -10.20
C VAL A 156 2.12 10.18 -10.10
N GLY A 157 1.07 9.98 -9.33
CA GLY A 157 0.01 10.96 -9.14
C GLY A 157 0.49 12.32 -8.63
N SER A 158 1.54 12.36 -7.81
CA SER A 158 2.02 13.61 -7.19
C SER A 158 2.73 14.54 -8.17
N PHE A 159 3.42 14.01 -9.17
CA PHE A 159 4.20 14.77 -10.14
C PHE A 159 3.67 14.67 -11.57
N ALA A 160 2.47 14.13 -11.74
CA ALA A 160 1.81 14.05 -13.04
C ALA A 160 1.84 15.40 -13.77
N GLU A 161 1.87 15.33 -15.11
CA GLU A 161 1.87 16.45 -16.05
C GLU A 161 3.18 17.25 -16.18
N ARG A 162 4.27 16.92 -15.43
CA ARG A 162 5.49 17.72 -15.46
C ARG A 162 6.83 16.98 -15.32
N MET A 163 6.83 15.71 -14.94
CA MET A 163 8.09 14.95 -14.79
C MET A 163 8.45 14.21 -16.07
N LYS A 164 9.73 14.24 -16.44
CA LYS A 164 10.28 13.49 -17.57
C LYS A 164 10.09 11.99 -17.36
N PHE A 165 9.65 11.26 -18.38
CA PHE A 165 9.41 9.84 -18.28
C PHE A 165 10.66 9.04 -17.84
N ALA A 166 11.83 9.34 -18.42
CA ALA A 166 13.09 8.73 -18.01
C ALA A 166 13.41 8.98 -16.52
N ALA A 167 13.12 10.19 -16.02
CA ALA A 167 13.33 10.52 -14.62
C ALA A 167 12.38 9.75 -13.68
N VAL A 168 11.16 9.51 -14.12
CA VAL A 168 10.20 8.63 -13.38
C VAL A 168 10.78 7.24 -13.22
N LEU A 169 11.33 6.65 -14.28
CA LEU A 169 11.88 5.28 -14.24
C LEU A 169 13.11 5.18 -13.34
N VAL A 170 14.06 6.11 -13.47
CA VAL A 170 15.27 6.13 -12.61
C VAL A 170 14.89 6.34 -11.14
N PHE A 171 13.99 7.28 -10.87
CA PHE A 171 13.46 7.50 -9.52
C PHE A 171 12.81 6.25 -8.95
N SER A 172 11.97 5.58 -9.73
CA SER A 172 11.25 4.38 -9.29
C SER A 172 12.20 3.25 -8.90
N VAL A 173 13.28 3.01 -9.68
CA VAL A 173 14.30 2.01 -9.34
C VAL A 173 14.99 2.33 -8.02
N LEU A 174 15.43 3.58 -7.85
CA LEU A 174 16.14 4.01 -6.64
C LEU A 174 15.23 3.97 -5.41
N TRP A 175 14.02 4.52 -5.52
CA TRP A 175 13.10 4.56 -4.40
C TRP A 175 12.58 3.16 -4.02
N PHE A 176 12.27 2.31 -5.00
CA PHE A 176 11.95 0.90 -4.76
C PHE A 176 13.05 0.22 -3.97
N THR A 177 14.31 0.36 -4.42
CA THR A 177 15.45 -0.34 -3.81
C THR A 177 15.75 0.15 -2.40
N PHE A 178 15.74 1.46 -2.18
CA PHE A 178 16.23 2.06 -0.93
C PHE A 178 15.15 2.55 0.03
N ALA A 179 13.88 2.62 -0.41
CA ALA A 179 12.77 2.94 0.47
C ALA A 179 11.78 1.79 0.60
N TYR A 180 11.22 1.32 -0.51
CA TYR A 180 10.17 0.30 -0.45
C TYR A 180 10.69 -1.01 0.17
N LEU A 181 11.80 -1.57 -0.33
CA LEU A 181 12.32 -2.85 0.15
C LEU A 181 12.69 -2.83 1.64
N PRO A 182 13.42 -1.81 2.18
CA PRO A 182 13.67 -1.74 3.61
C PRO A 182 12.40 -1.62 4.45
N ILE A 183 11.44 -0.78 4.07
CA ILE A 183 10.18 -0.63 4.82
C ILE A 183 9.37 -1.94 4.77
N ALA A 184 9.27 -2.59 3.60
CA ALA A 184 8.59 -3.87 3.47
C ALA A 184 9.22 -4.97 4.35
N HIS A 185 10.56 -5.03 4.37
CA HIS A 185 11.26 -5.98 5.23
C HIS A 185 11.06 -5.67 6.72
N MET A 186 11.22 -4.42 7.14
CA MET A 186 11.03 -4.03 8.55
C MET A 186 9.64 -4.39 9.07
N VAL A 187 8.61 -4.32 8.22
CA VAL A 187 7.21 -4.54 8.63
C VAL A 187 6.73 -5.97 8.43
N TRP A 188 7.20 -6.65 7.38
CA TRP A 188 6.68 -7.96 6.96
C TRP A 188 7.74 -9.06 6.87
N GLY A 189 9.02 -8.70 6.74
CA GLY A 189 10.12 -9.66 6.61
C GLY A 189 10.48 -10.33 7.93
N ALA A 190 10.97 -11.57 7.87
CA ALA A 190 11.44 -12.28 9.03
C ALA A 190 12.58 -11.52 9.74
N GLY A 191 12.47 -11.34 11.05
CA GLY A 191 13.43 -10.54 11.84
C GLY A 191 13.30 -9.03 11.68
N GLY A 192 12.36 -8.54 10.87
CA GLY A 192 12.15 -7.12 10.64
C GLY A 192 11.89 -6.33 11.92
N TYR A 193 12.48 -5.14 12.02
CA TYR A 193 12.45 -4.34 13.25
C TYR A 193 11.01 -4.03 13.72
N LEU A 194 10.15 -3.52 12.85
CA LEU A 194 8.77 -3.16 13.20
C LEU A 194 7.90 -4.39 13.44
N LEU A 195 8.14 -5.48 12.69
CA LEU A 195 7.50 -6.77 12.95
C LEU A 195 7.84 -7.27 14.36
N GLY A 196 9.11 -7.20 14.74
CA GLY A 196 9.60 -7.58 16.06
C GLY A 196 9.05 -6.73 17.21
N GLN A 197 8.71 -5.46 16.95
CA GLN A 197 8.02 -4.60 17.91
C GLN A 197 6.51 -4.90 18.03
N GLY A 198 5.95 -5.71 17.14
CA GLY A 198 4.52 -6.01 17.10
C GLY A 198 3.70 -4.95 16.36
N ALA A 199 4.28 -4.20 15.44
CA ALA A 199 3.55 -3.28 14.58
C ALA A 199 2.52 -4.03 13.72
N LEU A 200 1.31 -3.50 13.66
CA LEU A 200 0.20 -4.05 12.89
C LEU A 200 0.05 -3.28 11.59
N ASP A 201 0.40 -3.91 10.49
CA ASP A 201 0.19 -3.39 9.14
C ASP A 201 -0.25 -4.52 8.22
N PHE A 202 -1.54 -4.86 8.26
CA PHE A 202 -2.07 -6.07 7.65
C PHE A 202 -1.85 -6.14 6.14
N ALA A 203 -2.05 -5.02 5.46
CA ALA A 203 -1.94 -4.98 4.00
C ALA A 203 -1.20 -3.74 3.45
N GLY A 204 -0.49 -2.95 4.27
CA GLY A 204 0.41 -1.91 3.78
C GLY A 204 -0.02 -0.47 4.03
N GLY A 205 -0.63 -0.18 5.19
CA GLY A 205 -0.87 1.21 5.61
C GLY A 205 0.42 2.01 5.67
N THR A 206 1.46 1.45 6.28
CA THR A 206 2.81 2.02 6.33
C THR A 206 3.61 1.68 5.07
N VAL A 207 3.71 0.41 4.71
CA VAL A 207 4.56 -0.07 3.61
C VAL A 207 4.17 0.55 2.27
N VAL A 208 2.88 0.69 1.99
CA VAL A 208 2.36 1.18 0.71
C VAL A 208 1.95 2.65 0.81
N HIS A 209 0.97 2.97 1.66
CA HIS A 209 0.27 4.24 1.56
C HIS A 209 1.03 5.41 2.18
N ILE A 210 1.53 5.30 3.40
CA ILE A 210 2.36 6.36 4.01
C ILE A 210 3.64 6.53 3.19
N ASN A 211 4.29 5.43 2.83
CA ASN A 211 5.54 5.41 2.09
C ASN A 211 5.41 6.13 0.73
N ALA A 212 4.43 5.74 -0.11
CA ALA A 212 4.18 6.39 -1.39
C ALA A 212 3.69 7.84 -1.24
N GLY A 213 2.81 8.10 -0.27
CA GLY A 213 2.29 9.44 0.00
C GLY A 213 3.39 10.45 0.33
N VAL A 214 4.31 10.06 1.22
CA VAL A 214 5.46 10.89 1.60
C VAL A 214 6.42 11.10 0.43
N ALA A 215 6.75 10.05 -0.32
CA ALA A 215 7.60 10.16 -1.51
C ALA A 215 6.98 11.11 -2.56
N GLY A 216 5.66 11.03 -2.74
CA GLY A 216 4.92 11.92 -3.59
C GLY A 216 4.97 13.38 -3.16
N LEU A 217 4.79 13.66 -1.86
CA LEU A 217 4.89 15.00 -1.30
C LEU A 217 6.29 15.60 -1.52
N VAL A 218 7.35 14.82 -1.26
CA VAL A 218 8.73 15.24 -1.54
C VAL A 218 8.91 15.55 -3.03
N GLY A 219 8.37 14.71 -3.92
CA GLY A 219 8.38 14.93 -5.37
C GLY A 219 7.68 16.22 -5.77
N ALA A 220 6.51 16.51 -5.18
CA ALA A 220 5.79 17.76 -5.42
C ALA A 220 6.61 19.00 -5.08
N TYR A 221 7.40 18.95 -4.00
CA TYR A 221 8.32 20.04 -3.63
C TYR A 221 9.53 20.13 -4.56
N VAL A 222 10.18 19.01 -4.86
CA VAL A 222 11.42 18.99 -5.64
C VAL A 222 11.19 19.44 -7.10
N LEU A 223 10.06 19.01 -7.70
CA LEU A 223 9.72 19.42 -9.08
C LEU A 223 9.11 20.83 -9.14
N GLY A 224 8.55 21.32 -8.06
CA GLY A 224 7.83 22.59 -8.03
C GLY A 224 6.44 22.53 -8.64
N LYS A 225 5.76 23.67 -8.69
CA LYS A 225 4.37 23.80 -9.14
C LYS A 225 4.25 23.66 -10.65
N ARG A 226 3.14 23.10 -11.14
CA ARG A 226 2.76 23.09 -12.56
C ARG A 226 2.59 24.53 -13.08
N LEU A 227 2.85 24.72 -14.36
CA LEU A 227 2.57 25.98 -15.02
C LEU A 227 1.08 26.33 -14.88
N GLY A 228 0.79 27.54 -14.43
CA GLY A 228 -0.57 27.99 -14.18
C GLY A 228 -1.20 27.55 -12.86
N TYR A 229 -0.49 26.78 -12.00
CA TYR A 229 -1.03 26.33 -10.71
C TYR A 229 -1.54 27.51 -9.85
N GLY A 230 -2.80 27.41 -9.43
CA GLY A 230 -3.49 28.47 -8.67
C GLY A 230 -3.92 29.70 -9.48
N LYS A 231 -3.66 29.73 -10.79
CA LYS A 231 -4.06 30.80 -11.70
C LYS A 231 -4.96 30.32 -12.83
N GLU A 232 -4.78 29.09 -13.27
CA GLU A 232 -5.53 28.45 -14.34
C GLU A 232 -6.34 27.27 -13.78
N ALA A 233 -7.48 26.96 -14.38
CA ALA A 233 -8.28 25.80 -14.05
C ALA A 233 -7.54 24.52 -14.50
N MET A 234 -7.30 23.60 -13.56
CA MET A 234 -6.71 22.29 -13.80
C MET A 234 -7.73 21.19 -13.50
N ALA A 235 -8.92 21.34 -14.06
CA ALA A 235 -10.03 20.42 -13.82
C ALA A 235 -9.73 19.03 -14.43
N PRO A 236 -10.18 17.94 -13.76
CA PRO A 236 -10.18 16.60 -14.32
C PRO A 236 -10.87 16.59 -15.69
N HIS A 237 -10.28 15.91 -16.68
CA HIS A 237 -10.89 15.90 -18.01
C HIS A 237 -12.04 14.87 -18.13
N SER A 238 -12.05 13.83 -17.30
CA SER A 238 -13.06 12.77 -17.37
C SER A 238 -13.35 12.13 -16.00
N LEU A 239 -14.35 12.69 -15.31
CA LEU A 239 -14.81 12.12 -14.04
C LEU A 239 -15.48 10.76 -14.22
N THR A 240 -15.97 10.42 -15.41
CA THR A 240 -16.46 9.07 -15.73
C THR A 240 -15.33 8.04 -15.66
N LEU A 241 -14.16 8.32 -16.27
CA LEU A 241 -13.00 7.44 -16.19
C LEU A 241 -12.46 7.38 -14.76
N THR A 242 -12.44 8.48 -14.04
CA THR A 242 -12.09 8.53 -12.62
C THR A 242 -12.98 7.61 -11.78
N MET A 243 -14.31 7.66 -12.00
CA MET A 243 -15.25 6.78 -11.31
C MET A 243 -15.04 5.30 -11.65
N VAL A 244 -14.85 4.98 -12.93
CA VAL A 244 -14.56 3.61 -13.36
C VAL A 244 -13.25 3.10 -12.72
N GLY A 245 -12.20 3.94 -12.72
CA GLY A 245 -10.94 3.64 -12.05
C GLY A 245 -11.12 3.40 -10.55
N ALA A 246 -11.86 4.26 -9.85
CA ALA A 246 -12.16 4.10 -8.42
C ALA A 246 -12.94 2.80 -8.13
N ALA A 247 -13.87 2.42 -9.00
CA ALA A 247 -14.62 1.17 -8.87
C ALA A 247 -13.70 -0.06 -9.04
N LEU A 248 -12.82 -0.03 -10.03
CA LEU A 248 -11.82 -1.09 -10.23
C LEU A 248 -10.81 -1.16 -9.08
N LEU A 249 -10.39 -0.01 -8.53
CA LEU A 249 -9.60 0.05 -7.30
C LEU A 249 -10.31 -0.64 -6.15
N TRP A 250 -11.60 -0.34 -5.91
CA TRP A 250 -12.35 -0.96 -4.81
C TRP A 250 -12.49 -2.46 -4.99
N VAL A 251 -12.87 -2.94 -6.18
CA VAL A 251 -12.97 -4.37 -6.45
C VAL A 251 -11.62 -5.07 -6.27
N GLY A 252 -10.54 -4.51 -6.81
CA GLY A 252 -9.20 -5.08 -6.65
C GLY A 252 -8.69 -5.07 -5.21
N TRP A 253 -9.17 -4.13 -4.39
CA TRP A 253 -8.77 -4.03 -2.99
C TRP A 253 -9.26 -5.20 -2.11
N PHE A 254 -10.26 -5.94 -2.54
CA PHE A 254 -10.60 -7.21 -1.89
C PHE A 254 -9.45 -8.23 -1.99
N GLY A 255 -8.78 -8.31 -3.15
CA GLY A 255 -7.57 -9.11 -3.29
C GLY A 255 -6.40 -8.52 -2.51
N PHE A 256 -6.25 -7.20 -2.51
CA PHE A 256 -5.20 -6.50 -1.78
C PHE A 256 -5.29 -6.76 -0.26
N ASN A 257 -6.43 -6.48 0.34
CA ASN A 257 -6.65 -6.61 1.78
C ASN A 257 -6.90 -8.05 2.22
N ALA A 258 -7.91 -8.72 1.69
CA ALA A 258 -8.25 -10.06 2.14
C ALA A 258 -7.27 -11.14 1.62
N GLY A 259 -6.60 -10.88 0.48
CA GLY A 259 -5.47 -11.70 0.02
C GLY A 259 -4.25 -11.64 0.94
N SER A 260 -4.04 -10.54 1.67
CA SER A 260 -2.96 -10.41 2.65
C SER A 260 -3.10 -11.35 3.86
N ASN A 261 -4.24 -12.03 4.00
CA ASN A 261 -4.40 -13.13 4.93
C ASN A 261 -3.64 -14.41 4.52
N LEU A 262 -3.21 -14.51 3.26
CA LEU A 262 -2.52 -15.65 2.63
C LEU A 262 -3.32 -16.97 2.61
N GLU A 263 -4.43 -17.04 3.32
CA GLU A 263 -5.29 -18.22 3.50
C GLU A 263 -6.77 -17.83 3.31
N ALA A 264 -7.58 -18.72 2.76
CA ALA A 264 -9.03 -18.55 2.60
C ALA A 264 -9.79 -18.90 3.90
N THR A 265 -9.38 -18.28 5.02
CA THR A 265 -9.91 -18.53 6.36
C THR A 265 -10.86 -17.42 6.85
N SER A 266 -11.29 -17.51 8.11
CA SER A 266 -12.11 -16.48 8.77
C SER A 266 -11.40 -15.10 8.81
N GLY A 267 -10.06 -15.06 8.87
CA GLY A 267 -9.29 -13.82 8.79
C GLY A 267 -9.47 -13.12 7.44
N ALA A 268 -9.42 -13.86 6.34
CA ALA A 268 -9.70 -13.31 5.01
C ALA A 268 -11.14 -12.77 4.90
N THR A 269 -12.12 -13.47 5.47
CA THR A 269 -13.53 -13.02 5.43
C THR A 269 -13.76 -11.78 6.28
N LEU A 270 -13.07 -11.63 7.41
CA LEU A 270 -13.09 -10.39 8.20
C LEU A 270 -12.50 -9.22 7.41
N ALA A 271 -11.31 -9.40 6.83
CA ALA A 271 -10.68 -8.37 5.99
C ALA A 271 -11.56 -8.00 4.78
N PHE A 272 -12.26 -8.99 4.19
CA PHE A 272 -13.20 -8.78 3.09
C PHE A 272 -14.38 -7.88 3.51
N VAL A 273 -15.05 -8.19 4.63
CA VAL A 273 -16.16 -7.38 5.15
C VAL A 273 -15.71 -5.97 5.49
N ASN A 274 -14.55 -5.82 6.13
CA ASN A 274 -14.00 -4.52 6.50
C ASN A 274 -13.64 -3.68 5.25
N THR A 275 -13.18 -4.32 4.18
CA THR A 275 -12.89 -3.68 2.88
C THR A 275 -14.17 -3.25 2.15
N LEU A 276 -15.32 -3.84 2.45
CA LEU A 276 -16.62 -3.38 1.98
C LEU A 276 -17.12 -2.16 2.78
N LEU A 277 -17.07 -2.24 4.11
CA LEU A 277 -17.75 -1.31 5.01
C LEU A 277 -17.01 0.04 5.16
N ALA A 278 -15.69 0.01 5.32
CA ALA A 278 -14.93 1.22 5.55
C ALA A 278 -14.99 2.22 4.36
N PRO A 279 -14.76 1.81 3.11
CA PRO A 279 -14.91 2.72 1.98
C PRO A 279 -16.35 3.22 1.78
N ALA A 280 -17.37 2.37 2.03
CA ALA A 280 -18.76 2.80 1.99
C ALA A 280 -19.03 3.93 3.02
N ALA A 281 -18.55 3.77 4.25
CA ALA A 281 -18.64 4.79 5.28
C ALA A 281 -17.86 6.07 4.92
N ALA A 282 -16.68 5.93 4.32
CA ALA A 282 -15.85 7.06 3.90
C ALA A 282 -16.48 7.86 2.74
N VAL A 283 -17.12 7.20 1.78
CA VAL A 283 -17.92 7.87 0.74
C VAL A 283 -18.99 8.76 1.36
N LEU A 284 -19.75 8.23 2.31
CA LEU A 284 -20.81 8.96 2.98
C LEU A 284 -20.29 10.16 3.76
N SER A 285 -19.23 9.98 4.55
CA SER A 285 -18.64 11.06 5.36
C SER A 285 -17.98 12.14 4.49
N TRP A 286 -17.29 11.77 3.42
CA TRP A 286 -16.68 12.71 2.48
C TRP A 286 -17.77 13.55 1.79
N CYS A 287 -18.80 12.89 1.23
CA CYS A 287 -19.91 13.58 0.57
C CYS A 287 -20.66 14.51 1.53
N LEU A 288 -20.89 14.09 2.77
CA LEU A 288 -21.51 14.92 3.80
C LEU A 288 -20.66 16.16 4.10
N ALA A 289 -19.36 15.98 4.35
CA ALA A 289 -18.44 17.07 4.66
C ALA A 289 -18.32 18.05 3.47
N GLU A 290 -18.30 17.54 2.24
CA GLU A 290 -18.26 18.36 1.04
C GLU A 290 -19.57 19.14 0.86
N ALA A 291 -20.74 18.52 1.06
CA ALA A 291 -22.02 19.17 1.03
C ALA A 291 -22.14 20.29 2.10
N MET A 292 -21.64 20.04 3.31
CA MET A 292 -21.62 21.03 4.39
C MET A 292 -20.68 22.20 4.11
N SER A 293 -19.51 21.95 3.49
CA SER A 293 -18.48 22.98 3.26
C SER A 293 -18.63 23.72 1.94
N LYS A 294 -19.16 23.06 0.89
CA LYS A 294 -19.27 23.59 -0.49
C LYS A 294 -20.72 23.68 -0.99
N GLY A 295 -21.69 23.23 -0.18
CA GLY A 295 -23.13 23.22 -0.53
C GLY A 295 -23.59 22.04 -1.38
N LYS A 296 -22.68 21.25 -1.96
CA LYS A 296 -22.99 20.08 -2.81
C LYS A 296 -21.94 19.01 -2.67
N ALA A 297 -22.34 17.74 -2.67
CA ALA A 297 -21.46 16.60 -2.86
C ALA A 297 -21.10 16.45 -4.35
N SER A 298 -19.93 15.92 -4.66
CA SER A 298 -19.45 15.70 -6.02
C SER A 298 -19.13 14.23 -6.29
N MET A 299 -19.17 13.81 -7.58
CA MET A 299 -18.72 12.47 -7.98
C MET A 299 -17.24 12.26 -7.69
N LEU A 300 -16.42 13.29 -7.91
CA LEU A 300 -15.01 13.27 -7.55
C LEU A 300 -14.83 13.04 -6.04
N GLY A 301 -15.62 13.74 -5.22
CA GLY A 301 -15.61 13.56 -3.77
C GLY A 301 -16.00 12.15 -3.35
N ALA A 302 -17.03 11.57 -3.98
CA ALA A 302 -17.44 10.19 -3.71
C ALA A 302 -16.34 9.18 -4.07
N ALA A 303 -15.70 9.33 -5.24
CA ALA A 303 -14.60 8.48 -5.68
C ALA A 303 -13.37 8.60 -4.76
N SER A 304 -13.01 9.84 -4.39
CA SER A 304 -11.89 10.09 -3.46
C SER A 304 -12.19 9.57 -2.06
N GLY A 305 -13.44 9.68 -1.59
CA GLY A 305 -13.90 9.12 -0.32
C GLY A 305 -13.79 7.60 -0.29
N ALA A 306 -14.17 6.91 -1.38
CA ALA A 306 -14.00 5.47 -1.48
C ALA A 306 -12.51 5.08 -1.32
N VAL A 307 -11.61 5.74 -2.06
CA VAL A 307 -10.17 5.46 -1.96
C VAL A 307 -9.63 5.80 -0.56
N ALA A 308 -10.06 6.91 0.05
CA ALA A 308 -9.65 7.28 1.41
C ALA A 308 -10.05 6.23 2.46
N GLY A 309 -11.25 5.66 2.35
CA GLY A 309 -11.70 4.58 3.22
C GLY A 309 -10.93 3.27 3.00
N LEU A 310 -10.63 2.93 1.75
CA LEU A 310 -9.80 1.78 1.38
C LEU A 310 -8.39 1.91 1.95
N VAL A 311 -7.77 3.07 1.80
CA VAL A 311 -6.45 3.38 2.38
C VAL A 311 -6.48 3.26 3.90
N GLY A 312 -7.47 3.89 4.56
CA GLY A 312 -7.56 3.90 6.02
C GLY A 312 -7.78 2.52 6.64
N ILE A 313 -8.53 1.64 5.97
CA ILE A 313 -8.78 0.29 6.48
C ILE A 313 -7.64 -0.68 6.18
N THR A 314 -6.77 -0.37 5.22
CA THR A 314 -5.69 -1.27 4.77
C THR A 314 -4.81 -1.81 5.91
N PRO A 315 -4.29 -1.02 6.86
CA PRO A 315 -3.50 -1.55 7.97
C PRO A 315 -4.32 -2.35 8.98
N ALA A 316 -5.62 -2.11 9.04
CA ALA A 316 -6.54 -2.57 10.08
C ALA A 316 -7.44 -3.76 9.66
N CYS A 317 -7.57 -4.03 8.37
CA CYS A 317 -8.66 -4.82 7.82
C CYS A 317 -8.77 -6.23 8.40
N GLY A 318 -7.68 -6.87 8.77
CA GLY A 318 -7.67 -8.21 9.39
C GLY A 318 -7.69 -8.20 10.92
N SER A 319 -7.59 -7.02 11.57
CA SER A 319 -7.44 -6.94 13.03
C SER A 319 -8.56 -6.21 13.74
N VAL A 320 -9.38 -5.42 13.03
CA VAL A 320 -10.49 -4.66 13.66
C VAL A 320 -11.84 -5.30 13.35
N GLY A 321 -12.81 -5.11 14.24
CA GLY A 321 -14.18 -5.53 13.99
C GLY A 321 -14.91 -4.62 12.99
N PRO A 322 -16.06 -5.05 12.45
CA PRO A 322 -16.81 -4.29 11.43
C PRO A 322 -17.24 -2.88 11.86
N MET A 323 -17.56 -2.69 13.15
CA MET A 323 -17.89 -1.34 13.66
C MET A 323 -16.65 -0.44 13.72
N GLY A 324 -15.48 -0.99 14.09
CA GLY A 324 -14.20 -0.29 13.99
C GLY A 324 -13.89 0.12 12.55
N ALA A 325 -14.13 -0.76 11.59
CA ALA A 325 -13.95 -0.47 10.16
C ALA A 325 -14.84 0.69 9.68
N ILE A 326 -16.11 0.72 10.09
CA ILE A 326 -17.03 1.84 9.77
C ILE A 326 -16.48 3.15 10.36
N ILE A 327 -16.04 3.16 11.61
CA ILE A 327 -15.50 4.37 12.26
C ILE A 327 -14.22 4.83 11.56
N ILE A 328 -13.30 3.91 11.22
CA ILE A 328 -12.09 4.23 10.45
C ILE A 328 -12.47 4.88 9.12
N GLY A 329 -13.44 4.30 8.40
CA GLY A 329 -13.94 4.86 7.15
C GLY A 329 -14.52 6.27 7.31
N LEU A 330 -15.40 6.48 8.29
CA LEU A 330 -15.98 7.80 8.57
C LEU A 330 -14.89 8.86 8.86
N VAL A 331 -13.92 8.51 9.70
CA VAL A 331 -12.81 9.40 10.06
C VAL A 331 -11.95 9.71 8.84
N CYS A 332 -11.58 8.70 8.05
CA CYS A 332 -10.75 8.87 6.86
C CYS A 332 -11.45 9.74 5.80
N GLY A 333 -12.78 9.60 5.61
CA GLY A 333 -13.50 10.46 4.68
C GLY A 333 -13.42 11.95 5.05
N PHE A 334 -13.57 12.29 6.33
CA PHE A 334 -13.41 13.67 6.80
C PHE A 334 -11.96 14.17 6.75
N VAL A 335 -11.02 13.38 7.28
CA VAL A 335 -9.62 13.82 7.45
C VAL A 335 -8.92 13.92 6.12
N CYS A 336 -9.15 12.98 5.18
CA CYS A 336 -8.56 13.04 3.84
C CYS A 336 -9.17 14.18 3.00
N LEU A 337 -10.46 14.52 3.14
CA LEU A 337 -11.00 15.72 2.52
C LEU A 337 -10.27 16.99 2.99
N TRP A 338 -9.97 17.08 4.30
CA TRP A 338 -9.12 18.16 4.81
C TRP A 338 -7.69 18.04 4.26
N GLY A 339 -7.15 16.82 4.14
CA GLY A 339 -5.84 16.54 3.56
C GLY A 339 -5.65 17.11 2.17
N VAL A 340 -6.63 16.88 1.28
CA VAL A 340 -6.58 17.34 -0.12
C VAL A 340 -7.00 18.81 -0.31
N THR A 341 -7.54 19.45 0.73
CA THR A 341 -7.99 20.85 0.67
C THR A 341 -7.19 21.76 1.63
N GLY A 342 -7.42 21.63 2.93
CA GLY A 342 -6.82 22.47 3.96
C GLY A 342 -5.32 22.24 4.13
N LEU A 343 -4.91 20.99 4.36
CA LEU A 343 -3.52 20.62 4.56
C LEU A 343 -2.68 20.90 3.31
N LYS A 344 -3.16 20.55 2.12
CA LYS A 344 -2.49 20.86 0.85
C LYS A 344 -2.19 22.35 0.70
N ARG A 345 -3.13 23.24 1.11
CA ARG A 345 -2.91 24.70 1.10
C ARG A 345 -1.84 25.12 2.11
N ILE A 346 -1.87 24.57 3.32
CA ILE A 346 -0.88 24.85 4.38
C ILE A 346 0.52 24.46 3.90
N LEU A 347 0.63 23.26 3.32
CA LEU A 347 1.89 22.75 2.77
C LEU A 347 2.36 23.51 1.53
N GLY A 348 1.46 24.14 0.78
CA GLY A 348 1.79 24.89 -0.43
C GLY A 348 2.36 24.05 -1.57
N ALA A 349 2.24 22.72 -1.49
CA ALA A 349 2.73 21.75 -2.48
C ALA A 349 1.73 21.56 -3.61
N ASP A 350 2.19 21.47 -4.87
CA ASP A 350 1.39 21.02 -5.99
C ASP A 350 1.48 19.49 -6.13
N ASP A 351 0.87 18.78 -5.20
CA ASP A 351 0.60 17.35 -5.29
C ASP A 351 -0.57 17.17 -6.28
N SER A 352 -0.24 16.80 -7.53
CA SER A 352 -1.17 16.96 -8.67
C SER A 352 -2.49 16.22 -8.49
N LEU A 353 -2.44 14.98 -7.99
CA LEU A 353 -3.59 14.09 -7.83
C LEU A 353 -3.83 13.70 -6.36
N ASP A 354 -3.38 14.55 -5.44
CA ASP A 354 -3.66 14.46 -4.00
C ASP A 354 -3.14 13.17 -3.33
N VAL A 355 -2.01 12.62 -3.80
CA VAL A 355 -1.44 11.36 -3.30
C VAL A 355 -1.13 11.43 -1.81
N PHE A 356 -0.49 12.52 -1.33
CA PHE A 356 -0.23 12.68 0.10
C PHE A 356 -1.52 12.87 0.90
N GLY A 357 -2.44 13.71 0.40
CA GLY A 357 -3.70 14.01 1.08
C GLY A 357 -4.61 12.78 1.28
N VAL A 358 -4.56 11.81 0.37
CA VAL A 358 -5.34 10.57 0.45
C VAL A 358 -4.50 9.44 1.04
N HIS A 359 -3.35 9.11 0.45
CA HIS A 359 -2.56 7.94 0.85
C HIS A 359 -1.69 8.21 2.09
N GLY A 360 -0.98 9.35 2.15
CA GLY A 360 -0.17 9.72 3.32
C GLY A 360 -1.04 9.93 4.55
N VAL A 361 -2.02 10.82 4.45
CA VAL A 361 -2.91 11.18 5.57
C VAL A 361 -3.80 10.00 5.96
N GLY A 362 -4.44 9.35 4.99
CA GLY A 362 -5.31 8.19 5.24
C GLY A 362 -4.55 7.01 5.85
N GLY A 363 -3.32 6.74 5.38
CA GLY A 363 -2.46 5.70 5.93
C GLY A 363 -2.04 5.99 7.38
N ILE A 364 -1.67 7.24 7.70
CA ILE A 364 -1.34 7.65 9.07
C ILE A 364 -2.54 7.46 10.01
N VAL A 365 -3.71 7.95 9.61
CA VAL A 365 -4.95 7.81 10.39
C VAL A 365 -5.32 6.35 10.56
N GLY A 366 -5.27 5.57 9.47
CA GLY A 366 -5.55 4.13 9.49
C GLY A 366 -4.61 3.37 10.42
N ALA A 367 -3.29 3.59 10.32
CA ALA A 367 -2.29 2.94 11.16
C ALA A 367 -2.51 3.23 12.66
N LEU A 368 -2.76 4.49 13.02
CA LEU A 368 -3.01 4.85 14.42
C LEU A 368 -4.32 4.26 14.96
N LEU A 369 -5.38 4.29 14.16
CA LEU A 369 -6.68 3.71 14.53
C LEU A 369 -6.67 2.19 14.55
N THR A 370 -5.75 1.51 13.82
CA THR A 370 -5.48 0.08 13.98
C THR A 370 -5.11 -0.21 15.43
N GLY A 371 -4.20 0.57 16.02
CA GLY A 371 -3.80 0.42 17.41
C GLY A 371 -4.94 0.59 18.42
N VAL A 372 -5.99 1.31 18.06
CA VAL A 372 -7.18 1.49 18.90
C VAL A 372 -8.18 0.35 18.72
N PHE A 373 -8.60 0.09 17.47
CA PHE A 373 -9.74 -0.78 17.17
C PHE A 373 -9.41 -2.28 17.09
N THR A 374 -8.13 -2.66 17.23
CA THR A 374 -7.72 -4.06 17.43
C THR A 374 -8.11 -4.57 18.82
N ALA A 375 -8.43 -3.68 19.78
CA ALA A 375 -8.82 -4.05 21.13
C ALA A 375 -10.09 -4.95 21.13
N PRO A 376 -10.09 -6.08 21.88
CA PRO A 376 -11.24 -7.00 21.94
C PRO A 376 -12.52 -6.31 22.43
N GLY A 377 -12.41 -5.40 23.41
CA GLY A 377 -13.54 -4.61 23.92
C GLY A 377 -14.20 -3.69 22.88
N LEU A 378 -13.54 -3.44 21.73
CA LEU A 378 -14.06 -2.69 20.58
C LEU A 378 -14.41 -3.62 19.38
N GLY A 379 -14.41 -4.92 19.61
CA GLY A 379 -14.72 -5.96 18.61
C GLY A 379 -13.54 -6.34 17.73
N GLY A 380 -12.31 -5.92 18.07
CA GLY A 380 -11.08 -6.31 17.38
C GLY A 380 -10.57 -7.70 17.78
N THR A 381 -9.51 -8.15 17.11
CA THR A 381 -8.94 -9.50 17.25
C THR A 381 -7.76 -9.59 18.23
N GLY A 382 -7.45 -8.51 18.95
CA GLY A 382 -6.39 -8.50 19.95
C GLY A 382 -6.60 -9.53 21.05
N GLY A 383 -5.51 -9.99 21.69
CA GLY A 383 -5.58 -10.90 22.84
C GLY A 383 -6.13 -10.22 24.11
N ASP A 384 -6.39 -11.02 25.14
CA ASP A 384 -6.93 -10.53 26.42
C ASP A 384 -6.00 -9.50 27.11
N ASP A 385 -4.72 -9.54 26.85
CA ASP A 385 -3.67 -8.65 27.34
C ASP A 385 -3.42 -7.43 26.43
N PHE A 386 -4.24 -7.22 25.40
CA PHE A 386 -4.07 -6.13 24.44
C PHE A 386 -4.17 -4.76 25.12
N ASN A 387 -3.15 -3.93 24.95
CA ASN A 387 -3.09 -2.59 25.49
C ASN A 387 -3.11 -1.53 24.38
N ILE A 388 -4.20 -0.76 24.31
CA ILE A 388 -4.41 0.29 23.29
C ILE A 388 -3.26 1.30 23.27
N ALA A 389 -2.84 1.79 24.44
CA ALA A 389 -1.81 2.85 24.50
C ALA A 389 -0.46 2.34 23.98
N SER A 390 -0.08 1.12 24.37
CA SER A 390 1.14 0.47 23.86
C SER A 390 1.08 0.24 22.37
N GLN A 391 -0.05 -0.29 21.86
CA GLN A 391 -0.18 -0.55 20.44
C GLN A 391 -0.20 0.73 19.60
N VAL A 392 -0.91 1.78 20.04
CA VAL A 392 -0.89 3.08 19.36
C VAL A 392 0.52 3.68 19.33
N PHE A 393 1.30 3.50 20.41
CA PHE A 393 2.70 3.94 20.41
C PHE A 393 3.55 3.19 19.37
N ILE A 394 3.42 1.86 19.30
CA ILE A 394 4.11 1.04 18.28
C ILE A 394 3.69 1.46 16.86
N GLN A 395 2.41 1.68 16.63
CA GLN A 395 1.91 2.17 15.35
C GLN A 395 2.49 3.56 15.01
N ALA A 396 2.55 4.47 15.98
CA ALA A 396 3.14 5.79 15.79
C ALA A 396 4.64 5.70 15.47
N GLU A 397 5.37 4.79 16.10
CA GLU A 397 6.78 4.52 15.78
C GLU A 397 6.93 4.09 14.31
N GLY A 398 6.14 3.11 13.85
CA GLY A 398 6.14 2.67 12.45
C GLY A 398 5.79 3.80 11.47
N VAL A 399 4.82 4.64 11.81
CA VAL A 399 4.46 5.83 11.03
C VAL A 399 5.65 6.80 10.92
N VAL A 400 6.30 7.13 12.03
CA VAL A 400 7.42 8.09 12.05
C VAL A 400 8.62 7.55 11.29
N ILE A 401 8.99 6.28 11.51
CA ILE A 401 10.09 5.62 10.78
C ILE A 401 9.81 5.68 9.27
N THR A 402 8.60 5.32 8.84
CA THR A 402 8.25 5.32 7.42
C THR A 402 8.27 6.73 6.82
N ILE A 403 7.75 7.73 7.53
CA ILE A 403 7.78 9.13 7.07
C ILE A 403 9.22 9.60 6.87
N VAL A 404 10.07 9.42 7.89
CA VAL A 404 11.46 9.92 7.85
C VAL A 404 12.25 9.18 6.79
N TRP A 405 12.17 7.85 6.76
CA TRP A 405 12.91 7.02 5.81
C TRP A 405 12.51 7.33 4.37
N SER A 406 11.21 7.29 4.08
CA SER A 406 10.71 7.59 2.73
C SER A 406 11.06 9.01 2.28
N ALA A 407 10.93 10.01 3.16
CA ALA A 407 11.23 11.39 2.81
C ALA A 407 12.72 11.60 2.43
N VAL A 408 13.62 11.04 3.25
CA VAL A 408 15.07 11.15 3.01
C VAL A 408 15.47 10.44 1.72
N VAL A 409 15.02 9.19 1.57
CA VAL A 409 15.36 8.39 0.38
C VAL A 409 14.73 8.99 -0.88
N ALA A 410 13.46 9.43 -0.83
CA ALA A 410 12.81 10.06 -1.96
C ALA A 410 13.55 11.33 -2.40
N TYR A 411 13.93 12.19 -1.45
CA TYR A 411 14.71 13.40 -1.77
C TYR A 411 16.02 13.09 -2.50
N ILE A 412 16.77 12.12 -1.98
CA ILE A 412 18.03 11.68 -2.60
C ILE A 412 17.76 11.08 -3.98
N ALA A 413 16.76 10.20 -4.09
CA ALA A 413 16.41 9.52 -5.34
C ALA A 413 15.98 10.52 -6.43
N TYR A 414 15.19 11.55 -6.10
CA TYR A 414 14.86 12.62 -7.05
C TYR A 414 16.11 13.39 -7.50
N LYS A 415 17.01 13.76 -6.57
CA LYS A 415 18.23 14.46 -6.94
C LYS A 415 19.12 13.63 -7.86
N VAL A 416 19.30 12.36 -7.55
CA VAL A 416 20.09 11.42 -8.35
C VAL A 416 19.43 11.21 -9.73
N ALA A 417 18.10 10.96 -9.78
CA ALA A 417 17.38 10.82 -11.05
C ALA A 417 17.57 12.07 -11.93
N GLY A 418 17.50 13.28 -11.34
CA GLY A 418 17.72 14.52 -12.07
C GLY A 418 19.12 14.63 -12.65
N MET A 419 20.16 14.13 -11.96
CA MET A 419 21.53 14.12 -12.50
C MET A 419 21.67 13.21 -13.73
N PHE A 420 21.03 12.02 -13.69
CA PHE A 420 21.11 11.07 -14.80
C PHE A 420 20.24 11.43 -16.02
N THR A 421 19.22 12.28 -15.85
CA THR A 421 18.24 12.59 -16.90
C THR A 421 18.29 14.04 -17.39
N GLY A 422 19.35 14.78 -17.02
CA GLY A 422 19.48 16.18 -17.39
C GLY A 422 18.34 17.05 -16.84
N GLY A 423 17.98 16.84 -15.56
CA GLY A 423 16.87 17.46 -14.86
C GLY A 423 15.63 16.57 -14.80
N LEU A 424 14.80 16.81 -13.77
CA LEU A 424 13.59 16.00 -13.52
C LEU A 424 12.40 16.44 -14.37
N ARG A 425 12.27 17.77 -14.59
CA ARG A 425 11.10 18.37 -15.20
C ARG A 425 11.27 18.50 -16.71
N VAL A 426 10.17 18.33 -17.43
CA VAL A 426 10.08 18.65 -18.85
C VAL A 426 10.22 20.17 -19.08
N THR A 427 10.41 20.60 -20.32
CA THR A 427 10.45 22.03 -20.66
C THR A 427 9.08 22.68 -20.44
N GLU A 428 9.04 24.02 -20.31
CA GLU A 428 7.75 24.73 -20.22
C GLU A 428 6.91 24.54 -21.47
N GLU A 429 7.54 24.40 -22.62
CA GLU A 429 6.87 24.18 -23.90
C GLU A 429 6.18 22.82 -23.92
N ASP A 430 6.90 21.74 -23.55
CA ASP A 430 6.34 20.40 -23.43
C ASP A 430 5.15 20.35 -22.44
N GLU A 431 5.28 21.01 -21.27
CA GLU A 431 4.21 21.06 -20.28
C GLU A 431 2.98 21.80 -20.79
N ARG A 432 3.17 22.86 -21.62
CA ARG A 432 2.09 23.60 -22.27
C ARG A 432 1.41 22.80 -23.36
N GLU A 433 2.18 22.11 -24.19
CA GLU A 433 1.65 21.26 -25.27
C GLU A 433 0.96 20.04 -24.74
N GLY A 434 1.57 19.33 -23.80
CA GLY A 434 1.08 18.10 -23.16
C GLY A 434 1.96 16.89 -23.43
N LEU A 435 2.12 16.06 -22.38
CA LEU A 435 3.09 14.98 -22.37
C LEU A 435 2.69 13.78 -23.23
N ASP A 436 1.43 13.65 -23.63
CA ASP A 436 1.00 12.59 -24.55
C ASP A 436 1.74 12.73 -25.88
N VAL A 437 1.77 13.94 -26.45
CA VAL A 437 2.44 14.21 -27.73
C VAL A 437 3.93 14.36 -27.54
N THR A 438 4.39 15.20 -26.60
CA THR A 438 5.81 15.56 -26.48
C THR A 438 6.68 14.43 -25.93
N SER A 439 6.14 13.57 -25.06
CA SER A 439 6.88 12.47 -24.46
C SER A 439 6.63 11.12 -25.13
N HIS A 440 5.45 10.89 -25.72
CA HIS A 440 5.04 9.59 -26.25
C HIS A 440 4.64 9.61 -27.72
N GLY A 441 4.47 10.77 -28.35
CA GLY A 441 4.10 10.89 -29.76
C GLY A 441 2.67 10.45 -30.07
N GLU A 442 1.79 10.42 -29.08
CA GLU A 442 0.44 9.88 -29.17
C GLU A 442 -0.61 10.90 -28.67
N SER A 443 -1.87 10.66 -28.99
CA SER A 443 -3.02 11.44 -28.48
C SER A 443 -4.10 10.48 -28.02
N ALA A 444 -4.60 10.68 -26.81
CA ALA A 444 -5.66 9.84 -26.23
C ALA A 444 -6.99 9.96 -26.99
N TYR A 445 -7.23 11.13 -27.62
CA TYR A 445 -8.49 11.44 -28.28
C TYR A 445 -8.24 11.99 -29.69
N ALA A 446 -9.00 11.48 -30.68
CA ALA A 446 -9.03 12.08 -32.01
C ALA A 446 -9.58 13.51 -31.91
N ARG A 447 -8.92 14.44 -32.59
CA ARG A 447 -9.36 15.84 -32.70
C ARG A 447 -10.32 16.00 -33.85
#